data_0653381a3b53567d6ef9440a4ee7c764
#
_entry.id   0653381a3b53567d6ef9440a4ee7c764
#
_cell.length_a   1.000
_cell.length_b   1.000
_cell.length_c   1.000
_cell.angle_alpha   90.00
_cell.angle_beta   90.00
_cell.angle_gamma   90.00
#
_symmetry.space_group_name_H-M   'P 1'
#
loop_
_entity.id
_entity.type
_entity.pdbx_description
1 polymer ?
#
loop_
_entity_poly.entity_id
_entity_poly.type
_entity_poly.pdbx_seq_one_letter_code
_entity_poly.pdbx_strand_id
1 'polypeptide(L)'
;MTTRTARVATALLAGAAALFALATPAAATSGTAAARLTVDTGPLVLTPTDRGYVGTLTATISNRGRADGVADLRITEPAGASFIGLDDGSPWFTEDLVDNRRVIGSFGGRVAAGDSRALRLNFQVWTTARAYPMVALGGSIAVVPGGGTRVADRDSFPTVFRSTSGSVRAPRVYRQAVETDLAVNGGDVTLTRQADGSLLGRMPVTVRYGNDAPSFRLAARAVLPAGVEVWSTDPQDLPSFPDSFDVPGGRFMPGEERTFDVVLRAPAGTPAGALGSGSFTVEARYVNEPVGDVDPADNTTTFSVGAAG
;
A
#
# COMPACT_ATOMS: atom_id res chain seq x y z
N MET A 1 10.14 -38.31 55.45
CA MET A 1 10.55 -39.68 55.07
C MET A 1 11.62 -39.51 54.00
N THR A 2 12.85 -39.33 54.34
CA THR A 2 13.93 -40.29 54.67
C THR A 2 14.02 -41.39 53.62
N THR A 3 15.02 -41.41 52.88
CA THR A 3 16.26 -42.24 52.88
C THR A 3 16.65 -42.52 51.42
N ARG A 4 17.81 -42.76 50.94
CA ARG A 4 19.20 -42.92 51.44
C ARG A 4 20.12 -43.04 50.21
N THR A 5 21.25 -42.48 50.40
CA THR A 5 22.54 -42.68 49.70
C THR A 5 22.94 -44.14 49.42
N ALA A 6 23.60 -44.33 48.25
CA ALA A 6 24.63 -45.40 48.17
C ALA A 6 25.81 -44.92 47.31
N ARG A 7 26.94 -44.76 47.95
CA ARG A 7 28.29 -44.67 47.38
C ARG A 7 28.81 -46.05 47.10
N VAL A 8 29.40 -46.28 45.94
CA VAL A 8 30.32 -47.37 45.71
C VAL A 8 31.57 -46.83 45.06
N ALA A 9 32.64 -46.91 45.76
CA ALA A 9 34.01 -46.72 45.27
C ALA A 9 34.61 -48.09 44.90
N THR A 10 35.42 -48.15 43.85
CA THR A 10 36.54 -49.11 43.72
C THR A 10 37.27 -48.92 42.41
N ALA A 11 38.43 -48.64 42.52
CA ALA A 11 39.74 -49.21 42.29
C ALA A 11 40.46 -48.87 41.02
N LEU A 12 41.66 -48.32 41.25
CA LEU A 12 42.70 -48.01 40.23
C LEU A 12 43.23 -49.32 39.59
N LEU A 13 43.43 -49.22 38.26
CA LEU A 13 44.41 -50.05 37.53
C LEU A 13 45.23 -49.15 36.61
N ALA A 14 46.52 -49.01 36.97
CA ALA A 14 47.50 -48.32 36.12
C ALA A 14 47.91 -49.24 34.99
N GLY A 15 47.68 -48.77 33.76
CA GLY A 15 48.19 -49.40 32.56
C GLY A 15 48.85 -48.29 31.70
N ALA A 16 50.18 -48.35 31.62
CA ALA A 16 50.95 -47.51 30.73
C ALA A 16 50.71 -47.94 29.28
N ALA A 17 50.03 -47.05 28.44
CA ALA A 17 49.94 -47.26 27.01
C ALA A 17 50.53 -46.02 26.29
N ALA A 18 51.48 -46.30 25.42
CA ALA A 18 52.23 -45.35 24.65
C ALA A 18 51.36 -44.42 23.84
N LEU A 19 51.50 -43.10 24.00
CA LEU A 19 50.88 -42.06 23.23
C LEU A 19 51.52 -42.02 21.83
N PHE A 20 50.89 -42.67 20.86
CA PHE A 20 51.01 -42.23 19.47
C PHE A 20 50.09 -41.02 19.27
N ALA A 21 50.66 -39.82 19.31
CA ALA A 21 49.98 -38.61 18.90
C ALA A 21 49.77 -38.68 17.38
N LEU A 22 48.65 -39.22 16.95
CA LEU A 22 48.11 -38.98 15.63
C LEU A 22 47.64 -37.52 15.65
N ALA A 23 48.46 -36.62 15.05
CA ALA A 23 48.01 -35.28 14.69
C ALA A 23 46.85 -35.44 13.68
N THR A 24 45.61 -35.43 14.20
CA THR A 24 44.45 -35.21 13.37
C THR A 24 44.63 -33.86 12.68
N PRO A 25 44.64 -33.81 11.32
CA PRO A 25 44.61 -32.51 10.64
C PRO A 25 43.37 -31.80 11.14
N ALA A 26 43.56 -30.63 11.76
CA ALA A 26 42.44 -29.73 12.04
C ALA A 26 41.71 -29.56 10.72
N ALA A 27 40.52 -30.19 10.59
CA ALA A 27 39.64 -29.92 9.51
C ALA A 27 39.33 -28.41 9.61
N ALA A 28 40.01 -27.65 8.75
CA ALA A 28 39.62 -26.26 8.54
C ALA A 28 38.15 -26.35 8.17
N THR A 29 37.26 -26.00 9.10
CA THR A 29 35.88 -25.70 8.79
C THR A 29 35.92 -24.61 7.78
N SER A 30 35.87 -24.98 6.50
CA SER A 30 35.66 -24.04 5.41
C SER A 30 34.31 -23.38 5.69
N GLY A 31 34.36 -22.28 6.47
CA GLY A 31 33.18 -21.45 6.69
C GLY A 31 32.66 -21.12 5.31
N THR A 32 31.46 -21.61 5.01
CA THR A 32 30.81 -21.37 3.72
C THR A 32 30.81 -19.87 3.50
N ALA A 33 31.45 -19.44 2.43
CA ALA A 33 31.46 -18.03 2.07
C ALA A 33 30.00 -17.58 1.96
N ALA A 34 29.61 -16.65 2.83
CA ALA A 34 28.23 -16.17 2.90
C ALA A 34 28.15 -14.72 2.44
N ALA A 35 27.05 -14.37 1.79
CA ALA A 35 26.71 -12.97 1.55
C ALA A 35 26.39 -12.29 2.88
N ARG A 36 26.79 -11.03 3.03
CA ARG A 36 26.49 -10.17 4.17
C ARG A 36 25.92 -8.86 3.67
N LEU A 37 24.61 -8.84 3.53
CA LEU A 37 23.86 -7.71 2.99
C LEU A 37 23.57 -6.68 4.08
N THR A 38 23.79 -5.41 3.75
CA THR A 38 23.44 -4.24 4.57
C THR A 38 22.74 -3.22 3.70
N VAL A 39 21.93 -2.35 4.30
CA VAL A 39 21.24 -1.24 3.62
C VAL A 39 21.48 0.06 4.36
N ASP A 40 21.67 1.15 3.59
CA ASP A 40 21.84 2.51 4.10
C ASP A 40 21.00 3.47 3.28
N THR A 41 20.36 4.46 3.93
CA THR A 41 19.47 5.44 3.31
C THR A 41 19.74 6.84 3.85
N GLY A 42 19.45 7.85 3.01
CA GLY A 42 19.32 9.23 3.44
C GLY A 42 17.86 9.59 3.78
N PRO A 43 17.59 10.86 4.05
CA PRO A 43 16.21 11.33 4.21
C PRO A 43 15.48 11.32 2.86
N LEU A 44 14.20 10.95 2.88
CA LEU A 44 13.29 11.19 1.76
C LEU A 44 12.89 12.67 1.76
N VAL A 45 13.27 13.40 0.73
CA VAL A 45 12.89 14.81 0.58
C VAL A 45 11.82 14.92 -0.50
N LEU A 46 10.64 15.40 -0.13
CA LEU A 46 9.49 15.57 -1.00
C LEU A 46 9.35 17.04 -1.41
N THR A 47 9.12 17.26 -2.69
CA THR A 47 8.91 18.58 -3.31
C THR A 47 7.44 18.76 -3.66
N PRO A 48 6.83 19.93 -3.39
CA PRO A 48 5.44 20.20 -3.71
C PRO A 48 5.21 20.22 -5.23
N THR A 49 4.04 19.73 -5.64
CA THR A 49 3.49 19.74 -7.00
C THR A 49 2.03 20.18 -6.93
N ASP A 50 1.37 20.29 -8.08
CA ASP A 50 -0.07 20.58 -8.14
C ASP A 50 -0.94 19.47 -7.54
N ARG A 51 -0.41 18.24 -7.47
CA ARG A 51 -1.08 17.09 -6.88
C ARG A 51 -0.29 16.51 -5.70
N GLY A 52 -0.02 17.36 -4.70
CA GLY A 52 0.64 16.97 -3.47
C GLY A 52 2.16 17.10 -3.53
N TYR A 53 2.87 16.04 -3.13
CA TYR A 53 4.32 16.05 -3.02
C TYR A 53 4.91 14.83 -3.70
N VAL A 54 6.09 15.00 -4.31
CA VAL A 54 6.84 13.90 -4.93
C VAL A 54 8.31 13.92 -4.50
N GLY A 55 8.95 12.76 -4.46
CA GLY A 55 10.38 12.67 -4.19
C GLY A 55 10.91 11.26 -4.38
N THR A 56 12.24 11.18 -4.42
CA THR A 56 12.96 9.92 -4.59
C THR A 56 13.90 9.71 -3.41
N LEU A 57 13.80 8.53 -2.79
CA LEU A 57 14.74 8.04 -1.79
C LEU A 57 15.83 7.23 -2.50
N THR A 58 17.08 7.48 -2.19
CA THR A 58 18.17 6.60 -2.62
C THR A 58 18.52 5.66 -1.46
N ALA A 59 18.45 4.35 -1.73
CA ALA A 59 18.90 3.31 -0.81
C ALA A 59 20.12 2.63 -1.40
N THR A 60 21.17 2.43 -0.61
CA THR A 60 22.38 1.71 -1.01
C THR A 60 22.44 0.37 -0.33
N ILE A 61 22.39 -0.71 -1.11
CA ILE A 61 22.57 -2.07 -0.62
C ILE A 61 24.04 -2.44 -0.84
N SER A 62 24.71 -2.90 0.21
CA SER A 62 26.09 -3.35 0.16
C SER A 62 26.20 -4.81 0.56
N ASN A 63 27.04 -5.56 -0.13
CA ASN A 63 27.39 -6.93 0.22
C ASN A 63 28.83 -6.98 0.77
N ARG A 64 28.97 -6.97 2.09
CA ARG A 64 30.24 -7.08 2.78
C ARG A 64 30.70 -8.53 2.97
N GLY A 65 30.00 -9.49 2.38
CA GLY A 65 30.33 -10.90 2.40
C GLY A 65 31.40 -11.29 1.37
N ARG A 66 31.70 -12.57 1.35
CA ARG A 66 32.68 -13.19 0.41
C ARG A 66 32.01 -13.99 -0.71
N ALA A 67 30.69 -14.06 -0.72
CA ALA A 67 29.89 -14.66 -1.79
C ALA A 67 28.89 -13.66 -2.27
N ASP A 68 28.48 -13.78 -3.52
CA ASP A 68 27.39 -13.00 -4.10
C ASP A 68 26.08 -13.27 -3.34
N GLY A 69 25.26 -12.26 -3.25
CA GLY A 69 23.94 -12.35 -2.62
C GLY A 69 22.84 -11.80 -3.52
N VAL A 70 21.62 -12.29 -3.32
CA VAL A 70 20.41 -11.67 -3.84
C VAL A 70 19.76 -10.90 -2.69
N ALA A 71 19.37 -9.67 -2.94
CA ALA A 71 18.81 -8.76 -1.93
C ALA A 71 17.34 -8.46 -2.25
N ASP A 72 16.42 -9.12 -1.60
CA ASP A 72 15.01 -8.70 -1.61
C ASP A 72 14.82 -7.53 -0.64
N LEU A 73 13.87 -6.66 -0.96
CA LEU A 73 13.60 -5.47 -0.17
C LEU A 73 12.23 -5.54 0.47
N ARG A 74 12.14 -5.02 1.69
CA ARG A 74 10.90 -4.67 2.37
C ARG A 74 10.91 -3.19 2.73
N ILE A 75 10.01 -2.44 2.12
CA ILE A 75 9.88 -0.99 2.26
C ILE A 75 8.62 -0.73 3.07
N THR A 76 8.76 -0.18 4.27
CA THR A 76 7.61 0.33 5.03
C THR A 76 7.41 1.78 4.66
N GLU A 77 6.24 2.13 4.15
CA GLU A 77 5.90 3.50 3.81
C GLU A 77 5.97 4.39 5.06
N PRO A 78 6.59 5.58 4.98
CA PRO A 78 6.50 6.55 6.06
C PRO A 78 5.06 7.07 6.16
N ALA A 79 4.63 7.47 7.34
CA ALA A 79 3.32 8.10 7.51
C ALA A 79 3.17 9.28 6.54
N GLY A 80 2.10 9.27 5.75
CA GLY A 80 1.81 10.29 4.76
C GLY A 80 2.51 10.17 3.40
N ALA A 81 3.43 9.22 3.22
CA ALA A 81 4.11 9.04 1.93
C ALA A 81 3.80 7.66 1.35
N SER A 82 3.29 7.64 0.13
CA SER A 82 2.98 6.42 -0.60
C SER A 82 4.04 6.10 -1.64
N PHE A 83 4.54 4.89 -1.60
CA PHE A 83 5.46 4.35 -2.60
C PHE A 83 4.75 4.19 -3.95
N ILE A 84 5.39 4.63 -5.04
CA ILE A 84 4.85 4.54 -6.39
C ILE A 84 5.71 3.70 -7.35
N GLY A 85 6.92 3.33 -6.97
CA GLY A 85 7.76 2.45 -7.82
C GLY A 85 9.24 2.59 -7.58
N LEU A 86 9.99 1.78 -8.33
CA LEU A 86 11.45 1.86 -8.46
C LEU A 86 11.81 2.43 -9.83
N ASP A 87 12.86 3.25 -9.89
CA ASP A 87 13.30 3.90 -11.14
C ASP A 87 13.81 2.88 -12.19
N ASP A 88 14.33 1.73 -11.75
CA ASP A 88 14.81 0.68 -12.63
C ASP A 88 13.69 -0.24 -13.19
N GLY A 89 12.43 0.06 -12.85
CA GLY A 89 11.27 -0.72 -13.27
C GLY A 89 11.18 -2.10 -12.61
N SER A 90 11.97 -2.39 -11.58
CA SER A 90 11.91 -3.67 -10.87
C SER A 90 10.49 -3.95 -10.36
N PRO A 91 10.02 -5.19 -10.46
CA PRO A 91 8.70 -5.54 -9.96
C PRO A 91 8.63 -5.40 -8.45
N TRP A 92 7.47 -4.96 -7.98
CA TRP A 92 7.16 -4.83 -6.57
C TRP A 92 5.73 -5.32 -6.30
N PHE A 93 5.45 -5.65 -5.06
CA PHE A 93 4.14 -6.09 -4.61
C PHE A 93 3.86 -5.57 -3.21
N THR A 94 2.60 -5.49 -2.83
CA THR A 94 2.23 -5.20 -1.44
C THR A 94 2.29 -6.49 -0.64
N GLU A 95 3.08 -6.50 0.44
CA GLU A 95 3.17 -7.64 1.35
C GLU A 95 2.11 -7.57 2.45
N ASP A 96 1.90 -6.38 3.02
CA ASP A 96 1.09 -6.22 4.23
C ASP A 96 0.64 -4.76 4.42
N LEU A 97 -0.27 -4.57 5.37
CA LEU A 97 -0.68 -3.28 5.91
C LEU A 97 -0.43 -3.30 7.42
N VAL A 98 0.52 -2.50 7.88
CA VAL A 98 0.90 -2.39 9.29
C VAL A 98 0.70 -0.95 9.77
N ASP A 99 -0.14 -0.73 10.78
CA ASP A 99 -0.48 0.59 11.32
C ASP A 99 -0.90 1.59 10.23
N ASN A 100 -1.79 1.18 9.33
CA ASN A 100 -2.24 1.94 8.16
C ASN A 100 -1.10 2.37 7.21
N ARG A 101 0.03 1.68 7.24
CA ARG A 101 1.15 1.87 6.32
C ARG A 101 1.39 0.60 5.52
N ARG A 102 1.54 0.78 4.24
CA ARG A 102 1.82 -0.32 3.34
C ARG A 102 3.26 -0.79 3.50
N VAL A 103 3.44 -2.10 3.55
CA VAL A 103 4.75 -2.76 3.43
C VAL A 103 4.86 -3.32 2.02
N ILE A 104 5.85 -2.85 1.28
CA ILE A 104 6.09 -3.22 -0.12
C ILE A 104 7.29 -4.17 -0.17
N GLY A 105 7.09 -5.33 -0.80
CA GLY A 105 8.14 -6.24 -1.21
C GLY A 105 8.62 -5.92 -2.64
N SER A 106 9.92 -6.06 -2.86
CA SER A 106 10.51 -6.05 -4.20
C SER A 106 11.38 -7.27 -4.37
N PHE A 107 11.19 -8.01 -5.47
CA PHE A 107 12.12 -9.07 -5.85
C PHE A 107 13.46 -8.46 -6.22
N GLY A 108 14.47 -8.92 -5.53
CA GLY A 108 15.72 -8.25 -5.47
C GLY A 108 16.63 -8.44 -6.65
N GLY A 109 17.75 -7.79 -6.51
CA GLY A 109 18.84 -7.87 -7.45
C GLY A 109 20.05 -8.57 -6.85
N ARG A 110 20.91 -9.09 -7.72
CA ARG A 110 22.21 -9.63 -7.33
C ARG A 110 23.13 -8.49 -6.90
N VAL A 111 23.82 -8.68 -5.78
CA VAL A 111 24.90 -7.81 -5.29
C VAL A 111 26.14 -8.69 -5.15
N ALA A 112 27.17 -8.44 -5.96
CA ALA A 112 28.39 -9.23 -5.92
C ALA A 112 29.14 -9.06 -4.58
N ALA A 113 30.00 -10.01 -4.27
CA ALA A 113 30.82 -9.95 -3.06
C ALA A 113 31.71 -8.68 -3.06
N GLY A 114 31.60 -7.88 -2.01
CA GLY A 114 32.32 -6.61 -1.86
C GLY A 114 31.71 -5.41 -2.59
N ASP A 115 30.67 -5.59 -3.38
CA ASP A 115 30.03 -4.54 -4.16
C ASP A 115 28.85 -3.87 -3.44
N SER A 116 28.41 -2.75 -4.02
CA SER A 116 27.22 -2.02 -3.61
C SER A 116 26.35 -1.67 -4.81
N ARG A 117 25.04 -1.60 -4.58
CA ARG A 117 24.03 -1.19 -5.56
C ARG A 117 23.15 -0.08 -4.98
N ALA A 118 23.06 1.04 -5.68
CA ALA A 118 22.09 2.09 -5.35
C ALA A 118 20.75 1.79 -6.03
N LEU A 119 19.67 1.99 -5.28
CA LEU A 119 18.30 1.89 -5.75
C LEU A 119 17.58 3.21 -5.51
N ARG A 120 16.73 3.61 -6.44
CA ARG A 120 15.92 4.82 -6.34
C ARG A 120 14.46 4.44 -6.20
N LEU A 121 13.90 4.84 -5.08
CA LEU A 121 12.52 4.55 -4.69
C LEU A 121 11.70 5.83 -4.78
N ASN A 122 10.64 5.81 -5.56
CA ASN A 122 9.79 6.96 -5.81
C ASN A 122 8.58 6.96 -4.89
N PHE A 123 8.28 8.12 -4.32
CA PHE A 123 7.17 8.34 -3.41
C PHE A 123 6.34 9.55 -3.87
N GLN A 124 5.04 9.46 -3.63
CA GLN A 124 4.09 10.56 -3.78
C GLN A 124 3.16 10.62 -2.57
N VAL A 125 2.81 11.82 -2.14
CA VAL A 125 1.85 12.07 -1.06
C VAL A 125 0.76 12.98 -1.58
N TRP A 126 -0.48 12.51 -1.52
CA TRP A 126 -1.66 13.26 -1.93
C TRP A 126 -2.15 14.11 -0.74
N THR A 127 -1.50 15.22 -0.50
CA THR A 127 -1.87 16.20 0.53
C THR A 127 -1.63 17.62 0.02
N THR A 128 -2.33 18.59 0.56
CA THR A 128 -2.20 19.99 0.15
C THR A 128 -0.81 20.54 0.47
N ALA A 129 -0.16 21.15 -0.52
CA ALA A 129 1.12 21.81 -0.35
C ALA A 129 1.04 22.96 0.67
N ARG A 130 1.99 23.03 1.59
CA ARG A 130 1.99 24.00 2.70
C ARG A 130 3.08 25.06 2.53
N ALA A 131 2.81 26.27 3.03
CA ALA A 131 3.78 27.35 3.04
C ALA A 131 4.94 27.13 4.04
N TYR A 132 4.87 26.10 4.86
CA TYR A 132 5.90 25.70 5.83
C TYR A 132 6.33 24.26 5.57
N PRO A 133 7.59 23.89 5.90
CA PRO A 133 8.05 22.52 5.74
C PRO A 133 7.43 21.59 6.79
N MET A 134 7.35 20.31 6.46
CA MET A 134 6.82 19.29 7.36
C MET A 134 7.78 18.10 7.44
N VAL A 135 7.61 17.25 8.46
CA VAL A 135 8.34 16.00 8.63
C VAL A 135 7.40 14.88 9.09
N ALA A 136 7.49 13.75 8.43
CA ALA A 136 6.89 12.50 8.87
C ALA A 136 7.98 11.47 9.20
N LEU A 137 7.74 10.66 10.23
CA LEU A 137 8.64 9.61 10.67
C LEU A 137 8.06 8.23 10.37
N GLY A 138 8.88 7.20 10.49
CA GLY A 138 8.45 5.80 10.45
C GLY A 138 8.64 5.10 9.11
N GLY A 139 9.24 5.76 8.11
CA GLY A 139 9.73 5.08 6.92
C GLY A 139 10.91 4.16 7.24
N SER A 140 10.95 2.98 6.67
CA SER A 140 12.09 2.08 6.78
C SER A 140 12.26 1.21 5.55
N ILE A 141 13.49 0.78 5.32
CA ILE A 141 13.82 -0.21 4.31
C ILE A 141 14.60 -1.34 4.98
N ALA A 142 14.24 -2.55 4.68
CA ALA A 142 14.94 -3.74 5.15
C ALA A 142 15.43 -4.55 3.95
N VAL A 143 16.62 -5.13 4.07
CA VAL A 143 17.14 -6.09 3.12
C VAL A 143 16.98 -7.50 3.66
N VAL A 144 16.44 -8.38 2.82
CA VAL A 144 16.23 -9.80 3.09
C VAL A 144 17.05 -10.58 2.09
N PRO A 145 17.84 -11.58 2.48
CA PRO A 145 18.50 -12.46 1.52
C PRO A 145 17.47 -13.17 0.64
N GLY A 146 17.71 -13.20 -0.67
CA GLY A 146 16.76 -13.73 -1.65
C GLY A 146 16.24 -15.12 -1.33
N GLY A 147 14.92 -15.27 -1.38
CA GLY A 147 14.21 -16.49 -0.99
C GLY A 147 14.14 -16.74 0.52
N GLY A 148 14.68 -15.84 1.35
CA GLY A 148 14.61 -15.92 2.81
C GLY A 148 13.45 -15.11 3.39
N THR A 149 13.21 -15.30 4.69
CA THR A 149 12.23 -14.51 5.46
C THR A 149 12.89 -13.61 6.50
N ARG A 150 14.14 -13.91 6.83
CA ARG A 150 14.88 -13.20 7.89
C ARG A 150 15.49 -11.91 7.35
N VAL A 151 15.18 -10.80 8.00
CA VAL A 151 15.83 -9.51 7.73
C VAL A 151 17.32 -9.61 8.07
N ALA A 152 18.18 -9.28 7.12
CA ALA A 152 19.63 -9.22 7.30
C ALA A 152 20.04 -7.88 7.92
N ASP A 153 19.41 -6.79 7.46
CA ASP A 153 19.67 -5.42 7.94
C ASP A 153 18.46 -4.53 7.68
N ARG A 154 18.34 -3.42 8.41
CA ARG A 154 17.28 -2.44 8.27
C ARG A 154 17.82 -1.05 8.56
N ASP A 155 17.37 -0.09 7.76
CA ASP A 155 17.58 1.33 8.01
C ASP A 155 16.23 2.08 8.01
N SER A 156 16.17 3.21 8.71
CA SER A 156 15.00 4.06 8.82
C SER A 156 15.27 5.45 8.25
N PHE A 157 14.27 6.04 7.64
CA PHE A 157 14.43 7.35 7.04
C PHE A 157 13.28 8.30 7.43
N PRO A 158 13.60 9.57 7.74
CA PRO A 158 12.59 10.62 7.87
C PRO A 158 12.13 11.06 6.47
N THR A 159 10.86 11.44 6.37
CA THR A 159 10.30 12.08 5.19
C THR A 159 10.15 13.57 5.45
N VAL A 160 10.87 14.39 4.69
CA VAL A 160 10.86 15.85 4.82
C VAL A 160 10.12 16.45 3.63
N PHE A 161 9.07 17.21 3.91
CA PHE A 161 8.27 17.92 2.92
C PHE A 161 8.79 19.36 2.81
N ARG A 162 9.22 19.77 1.63
CA ARG A 162 9.57 21.17 1.37
C ARG A 162 8.31 22.03 1.46
N SER A 163 8.47 23.25 1.99
CA SER A 163 7.44 24.28 1.84
C SER A 163 7.24 24.65 0.37
N THR A 164 6.16 25.36 0.05
CA THR A 164 5.93 25.92 -1.30
C THR A 164 7.03 26.89 -1.75
N SER A 165 7.81 27.47 -0.82
CA SER A 165 9.01 28.28 -1.11
C SER A 165 10.29 27.45 -1.19
N GLY A 166 10.23 26.11 -1.07
CA GLY A 166 11.38 25.20 -1.16
C GLY A 166 12.16 25.00 0.15
N SER A 167 11.76 25.65 1.27
CA SER A 167 12.43 25.54 2.56
C SER A 167 12.24 24.14 3.18
N VAL A 168 13.24 23.71 3.95
CA VAL A 168 13.19 22.52 4.84
C VAL A 168 13.50 22.87 6.31
N ARG A 169 13.64 24.18 6.63
CA ARG A 169 14.05 24.64 7.96
C ARG A 169 12.89 24.61 8.95
N ALA A 170 13.15 24.13 10.18
CA ALA A 170 12.18 24.05 11.26
C ALA A 170 10.86 23.37 10.87
N PRO A 171 10.90 22.12 10.40
CA PRO A 171 9.70 21.44 9.93
C PRO A 171 8.72 21.16 11.06
N ARG A 172 7.43 21.27 10.75
CA ARG A 172 6.34 20.87 11.64
C ARG A 172 6.06 19.38 11.44
N VAL A 173 5.60 18.72 12.50
CA VAL A 173 5.20 17.32 12.38
C VAL A 173 3.98 17.20 11.45
N TYR A 174 4.10 16.39 10.42
CA TYR A 174 2.98 16.02 9.57
C TYR A 174 2.30 14.78 10.14
N ARG A 175 0.99 14.83 10.23
CA ARG A 175 0.15 13.69 10.58
C ARG A 175 -0.92 13.54 9.51
N GLN A 176 -0.91 12.41 8.84
CA GLN A 176 -1.96 12.04 7.90
C GLN A 176 -3.23 11.69 8.66
N ALA A 177 -4.40 12.01 8.11
CA ALA A 177 -5.65 11.52 8.62
C ALA A 177 -5.69 9.98 8.52
N VAL A 178 -6.30 9.32 9.49
CA VAL A 178 -6.43 7.86 9.54
C VAL A 178 -7.78 7.37 9.01
N GLU A 179 -8.80 8.23 9.06
CA GLU A 179 -10.14 8.03 8.55
C GLU A 179 -10.40 9.02 7.43
N THR A 180 -11.12 8.60 6.40
CA THR A 180 -11.51 9.48 5.29
C THR A 180 -12.61 10.45 5.72
N ASP A 181 -12.80 11.50 4.96
CA ASP A 181 -13.94 12.43 5.05
C ASP A 181 -14.56 12.45 3.64
N LEU A 182 -15.37 11.42 3.38
CA LEU A 182 -16.08 11.26 2.11
C LEU A 182 -17.47 11.85 2.21
N ALA A 183 -17.99 12.33 1.08
CA ALA A 183 -19.41 12.61 0.94
C ALA A 183 -19.83 12.27 -0.49
N VAL A 184 -21.04 11.73 -0.65
CA VAL A 184 -21.61 11.45 -1.97
C VAL A 184 -23.00 12.07 -2.09
N ASN A 185 -23.26 12.64 -3.27
CA ASN A 185 -24.56 13.17 -3.63
C ASN A 185 -24.95 12.73 -5.05
N GLY A 186 -26.19 12.34 -5.25
CA GLY A 186 -26.79 11.96 -6.53
C GLY A 186 -28.25 12.28 -6.54
N GLY A 187 -28.82 12.41 -7.73
CA GLY A 187 -30.22 12.78 -7.92
C GLY A 187 -31.06 11.64 -8.51
N ASP A 188 -32.37 11.90 -8.67
CA ASP A 188 -33.29 10.98 -9.32
C ASP A 188 -32.92 10.76 -10.79
N VAL A 189 -33.24 9.59 -11.34
CA VAL A 189 -32.94 9.21 -12.70
C VAL A 189 -34.18 8.69 -13.43
N THR A 190 -34.33 9.13 -14.68
CA THR A 190 -35.35 8.60 -15.60
C THR A 190 -34.65 7.85 -16.73
N LEU A 191 -34.97 6.54 -16.84
CA LEU A 191 -34.44 5.70 -17.91
C LEU A 191 -35.33 5.90 -19.17
N THR A 192 -34.66 6.12 -20.32
CA THR A 192 -35.30 6.30 -21.62
C THR A 192 -35.08 5.09 -22.52
N ARG A 193 -36.10 4.74 -23.31
CA ARG A 193 -36.05 3.58 -24.20
C ARG A 193 -35.06 3.81 -25.36
N GLN A 194 -34.23 2.81 -25.59
CA GLN A 194 -33.25 2.75 -26.66
C GLN A 194 -33.83 2.01 -27.87
N ALA A 195 -33.14 2.07 -29.03
CA ALA A 195 -33.58 1.41 -30.27
C ALA A 195 -33.67 -0.15 -30.14
N ASP A 196 -32.86 -0.74 -29.28
CA ASP A 196 -32.88 -2.18 -28.97
C ASP A 196 -33.96 -2.59 -27.95
N GLY A 197 -34.75 -1.62 -27.50
CA GLY A 197 -35.82 -1.80 -26.49
C GLY A 197 -35.34 -1.78 -25.05
N SER A 198 -34.04 -1.78 -24.76
CA SER A 198 -33.53 -1.54 -23.43
C SER A 198 -33.78 -0.11 -22.95
N LEU A 199 -33.65 0.15 -21.67
CA LEU A 199 -33.73 1.51 -21.13
C LEU A 199 -32.38 1.92 -20.55
N LEU A 200 -31.98 3.16 -20.83
CA LEU A 200 -30.77 3.79 -20.29
C LEU A 200 -31.10 5.13 -19.66
N GLY A 201 -30.44 5.45 -18.55
CA GLY A 201 -30.51 6.76 -17.90
C GLY A 201 -29.14 7.16 -17.36
N ARG A 202 -28.86 8.49 -17.40
CA ARG A 202 -27.66 9.07 -16.82
C ARG A 202 -28.01 9.80 -15.55
N MET A 203 -27.28 9.56 -14.51
CA MET A 203 -27.44 10.20 -13.22
C MET A 203 -26.13 10.86 -12.82
N PRO A 204 -26.08 12.20 -12.68
CA PRO A 204 -24.90 12.86 -12.15
C PRO A 204 -24.72 12.49 -10.67
N VAL A 205 -23.50 12.05 -10.35
CA VAL A 205 -23.07 11.72 -8.98
C VAL A 205 -21.86 12.59 -8.67
N THR A 206 -21.91 13.24 -7.52
CA THR A 206 -20.79 14.06 -7.00
C THR A 206 -20.21 13.37 -5.80
N VAL A 207 -18.90 13.18 -5.81
CA VAL A 207 -18.12 12.61 -4.68
C VAL A 207 -17.11 13.65 -4.23
N ARG A 208 -17.08 13.94 -2.94
CA ARG A 208 -16.11 14.80 -2.26
C ARG A 208 -15.17 13.98 -1.39
N TYR A 209 -13.88 14.33 -1.37
CA TYR A 209 -12.84 13.75 -0.54
C TYR A 209 -12.23 14.85 0.33
N GLY A 210 -12.63 14.96 1.59
CA GLY A 210 -12.37 16.15 2.42
C GLY A 210 -10.97 16.23 3.02
N ASN A 211 -10.29 15.10 3.28
CA ASN A 211 -9.00 15.07 3.98
C ASN A 211 -7.94 14.24 3.23
N ASP A 212 -6.77 14.02 3.83
CA ASP A 212 -5.63 13.33 3.22
C ASP A 212 -5.39 11.90 3.75
N ALA A 213 -6.44 11.22 4.21
CA ALA A 213 -6.36 9.82 4.59
C ALA A 213 -5.85 8.95 3.42
N PRO A 214 -5.14 7.84 3.69
CA PRO A 214 -4.62 7.01 2.61
C PRO A 214 -5.76 6.34 1.84
N SER A 215 -5.74 6.47 0.51
CA SER A 215 -6.66 5.77 -0.38
C SER A 215 -5.99 5.47 -1.70
N PHE A 216 -6.24 4.28 -2.26
CA PHE A 216 -5.86 3.99 -3.65
C PHE A 216 -6.99 4.29 -4.62
N ARG A 217 -8.22 3.99 -4.21
CA ARG A 217 -9.41 4.18 -5.02
C ARG A 217 -10.63 4.37 -4.12
N LEU A 218 -11.65 4.96 -4.70
CA LEU A 218 -12.99 5.00 -4.12
C LEU A 218 -13.85 4.02 -4.89
N ALA A 219 -14.49 3.10 -4.18
CA ALA A 219 -15.41 2.11 -4.75
C ALA A 219 -16.83 2.45 -4.34
N ALA A 220 -17.76 2.39 -5.28
CA ALA A 220 -19.18 2.58 -5.03
C ALA A 220 -19.90 1.24 -5.09
N ARG A 221 -20.81 1.00 -4.13
CA ARG A 221 -21.77 -0.09 -4.15
C ARG A 221 -23.16 0.46 -4.41
N ALA A 222 -23.90 -0.22 -5.27
CA ALA A 222 -25.24 0.12 -5.64
C ALA A 222 -26.25 -0.86 -5.03
N VAL A 223 -27.32 -0.34 -4.46
CA VAL A 223 -28.56 -1.09 -4.22
C VAL A 223 -29.59 -0.51 -5.17
N LEU A 224 -30.06 -1.32 -6.12
CA LEU A 224 -30.93 -0.85 -7.22
C LEU A 224 -32.26 -1.59 -7.23
N PRO A 225 -33.31 -1.00 -7.83
CA PRO A 225 -34.56 -1.70 -8.07
C PRO A 225 -34.35 -2.96 -8.92
N ALA A 226 -35.22 -3.96 -8.75
CA ALA A 226 -35.15 -5.20 -9.49
C ALA A 226 -35.09 -4.99 -11.00
N GLY A 227 -34.10 -5.59 -11.67
CA GLY A 227 -33.88 -5.47 -13.11
C GLY A 227 -33.16 -4.19 -13.56
N VAL A 228 -32.80 -3.31 -12.65
CA VAL A 228 -31.91 -2.16 -12.93
C VAL A 228 -30.48 -2.51 -12.55
N GLU A 229 -29.53 -2.16 -13.37
CA GLU A 229 -28.11 -2.40 -13.16
C GLU A 229 -27.25 -1.18 -13.45
N VAL A 230 -26.06 -1.07 -12.87
CA VAL A 230 -25.02 -0.15 -13.31
C VAL A 230 -24.47 -0.69 -14.62
N TRP A 231 -24.54 0.14 -15.68
CA TRP A 231 -24.02 -0.20 -16.98
C TRP A 231 -22.59 0.31 -17.20
N SER A 232 -22.36 1.56 -16.85
CA SER A 232 -21.04 2.21 -16.96
C SER A 232 -21.00 3.50 -16.13
N THR A 233 -19.82 4.09 -16.06
CA THR A 233 -19.63 5.51 -15.66
C THR A 233 -19.23 6.34 -16.87
N ASP A 234 -19.35 7.66 -16.79
CA ASP A 234 -18.86 8.59 -17.80
C ASP A 234 -18.17 9.79 -17.12
N PRO A 235 -16.83 9.93 -17.18
CA PRO A 235 -15.91 9.05 -17.93
C PRO A 235 -15.82 7.63 -17.35
N GLN A 236 -15.49 6.67 -18.22
CA GLN A 236 -15.26 5.28 -17.82
C GLN A 236 -13.76 4.99 -17.81
N ASP A 237 -13.16 4.90 -16.62
CA ASP A 237 -11.76 4.54 -16.43
C ASP A 237 -11.55 3.04 -16.22
N LEU A 238 -12.49 2.40 -15.55
CA LEU A 238 -12.48 0.96 -15.22
C LEU A 238 -13.84 0.33 -15.56
N PRO A 239 -13.88 -0.99 -15.76
CA PRO A 239 -15.14 -1.71 -15.95
C PRO A 239 -16.07 -1.53 -14.74
N SER A 240 -17.37 -1.35 -15.01
CA SER A 240 -18.42 -1.37 -13.99
C SER A 240 -19.01 -2.78 -13.87
N PHE A 241 -19.57 -3.09 -12.71
CA PHE A 241 -20.33 -4.30 -12.43
C PHE A 241 -21.80 -3.94 -12.21
N PRO A 242 -22.74 -4.89 -12.29
CA PRO A 242 -24.16 -4.60 -12.16
C PRO A 242 -24.57 -3.86 -10.87
N ASP A 243 -23.78 -4.01 -9.81
CA ASP A 243 -24.04 -3.48 -8.46
C ASP A 243 -22.86 -2.66 -7.90
N SER A 244 -21.84 -2.36 -8.71
CA SER A 244 -20.68 -1.63 -8.22
C SER A 244 -19.85 -1.00 -9.33
N PHE A 245 -19.08 0.04 -8.98
CA PHE A 245 -18.14 0.70 -9.87
C PHE A 245 -17.03 1.39 -9.07
N ASP A 246 -15.89 1.64 -9.70
CA ASP A 246 -14.88 2.52 -9.14
C ASP A 246 -15.16 3.96 -9.56
N VAL A 247 -15.01 4.92 -8.61
CA VAL A 247 -15.17 6.35 -8.89
C VAL A 247 -14.09 6.80 -9.87
N PRO A 248 -14.45 7.39 -11.03
CA PRO A 248 -13.48 7.72 -12.07
C PRO A 248 -12.54 8.86 -11.68
N GLY A 249 -11.41 8.95 -12.41
CA GLY A 249 -10.40 10.00 -12.28
C GLY A 249 -9.27 9.66 -11.27
N GLY A 250 -9.17 8.41 -10.81
CA GLY A 250 -8.08 7.94 -9.94
C GLY A 250 -8.09 8.60 -8.56
N ARG A 251 -6.91 8.72 -7.93
CA ARG A 251 -6.80 9.23 -6.55
C ARG A 251 -7.27 10.67 -6.41
N PHE A 252 -7.88 10.98 -5.29
CA PHE A 252 -8.35 12.30 -4.91
C PHE A 252 -7.31 13.09 -4.14
N MET A 253 -7.35 14.42 -4.29
CA MET A 253 -6.67 15.34 -3.39
C MET A 253 -7.60 15.74 -2.24
N PRO A 254 -7.07 16.14 -1.08
CA PRO A 254 -7.88 16.71 0.00
C PRO A 254 -8.70 17.92 -0.48
N GLY A 255 -9.99 17.89 -0.24
CA GLY A 255 -10.95 18.92 -0.68
C GLY A 255 -11.36 18.80 -2.14
N GLU A 256 -10.89 17.80 -2.87
CA GLU A 256 -11.32 17.57 -4.26
C GLU A 256 -12.75 17.03 -4.31
N GLU A 257 -13.52 17.60 -5.24
CA GLU A 257 -14.88 17.19 -5.57
C GLU A 257 -14.93 16.84 -7.05
N ARG A 258 -15.57 15.72 -7.39
CA ARG A 258 -15.76 15.29 -8.78
C ARG A 258 -17.20 14.93 -9.03
N THR A 259 -17.70 15.40 -10.16
CA THR A 259 -19.00 15.01 -10.71
C THR A 259 -18.78 14.18 -11.97
N PHE A 260 -19.48 13.06 -12.04
CA PHE A 260 -19.48 12.14 -13.19
C PHE A 260 -20.85 11.53 -13.35
N ASP A 261 -21.16 10.97 -14.52
CA ASP A 261 -22.42 10.28 -14.72
C ASP A 261 -22.30 8.80 -14.40
N VAL A 262 -23.26 8.26 -13.64
CA VAL A 262 -23.51 6.83 -13.58
C VAL A 262 -24.63 6.49 -14.56
N VAL A 263 -24.33 5.60 -15.49
CA VAL A 263 -25.30 5.12 -16.49
C VAL A 263 -25.98 3.88 -15.94
N LEU A 264 -27.29 3.98 -15.73
CA LEU A 264 -28.12 2.86 -15.32
C LEU A 264 -28.85 2.26 -16.52
N ARG A 265 -29.03 0.93 -16.50
CA ARG A 265 -29.72 0.17 -17.54
C ARG A 265 -30.83 -0.69 -16.95
N ALA A 266 -31.92 -0.82 -17.70
CA ALA A 266 -32.93 -1.85 -17.47
C ALA A 266 -33.20 -2.62 -18.78
N PRO A 267 -33.60 -3.91 -18.71
CA PRO A 267 -33.80 -4.75 -19.90
C PRO A 267 -35.01 -4.30 -20.75
N ALA A 268 -35.03 -4.74 -21.97
CA ALA A 268 -36.19 -4.58 -22.85
C ALA A 268 -37.44 -5.22 -22.17
N GLY A 269 -38.60 -4.53 -22.36
CA GLY A 269 -39.85 -4.98 -21.75
C GLY A 269 -40.12 -4.47 -20.32
N THR A 270 -39.15 -3.74 -19.73
CA THR A 270 -39.39 -3.02 -18.46
C THR A 270 -40.58 -2.04 -18.64
N PRO A 271 -41.61 -2.06 -17.77
CA PRO A 271 -42.76 -1.19 -17.88
C PRO A 271 -42.41 0.27 -17.58
N ALA A 272 -43.12 1.20 -18.20
CA ALA A 272 -43.02 2.61 -17.88
C ALA A 272 -43.55 2.92 -16.47
N GLY A 273 -43.04 3.96 -15.84
CA GLY A 273 -43.44 4.41 -14.51
C GLY A 273 -42.31 4.35 -13.47
N ALA A 274 -42.70 4.39 -12.18
CA ALA A 274 -41.72 4.29 -11.09
C ALA A 274 -41.21 2.85 -10.98
N LEU A 275 -39.92 2.66 -11.01
CA LEU A 275 -39.23 1.36 -10.85
C LEU A 275 -38.87 1.11 -9.39
N GLY A 276 -38.69 2.17 -8.59
CA GLY A 276 -38.36 2.08 -7.16
C GLY A 276 -37.27 3.03 -6.74
N SER A 277 -36.74 2.87 -5.53
CA SER A 277 -35.64 3.64 -5.00
C SER A 277 -34.34 2.85 -5.08
N GLY A 278 -33.25 3.55 -5.29
CA GLY A 278 -31.89 3.03 -5.24
C GLY A 278 -31.01 3.80 -4.26
N SER A 279 -29.82 3.30 -4.02
CA SER A 279 -28.77 4.01 -3.27
C SER A 279 -27.38 3.68 -3.81
N PHE A 280 -26.47 4.63 -3.66
CA PHE A 280 -25.03 4.40 -3.79
C PHE A 280 -24.32 4.69 -2.48
N THR A 281 -23.49 3.77 -2.05
CA THR A 281 -22.57 3.96 -0.91
C THR A 281 -21.15 3.95 -1.45
N VAL A 282 -20.36 5.00 -1.15
CA VAL A 282 -18.96 5.12 -1.55
C VAL A 282 -18.07 4.78 -0.35
N GLU A 283 -17.05 3.99 -0.59
CA GLU A 283 -16.02 3.64 0.39
C GLU A 283 -14.61 3.89 -0.15
N ALA A 284 -13.72 4.36 0.69
CA ALA A 284 -12.30 4.42 0.36
C ALA A 284 -11.66 3.05 0.62
N ARG A 285 -10.72 2.66 -0.27
CA ARG A 285 -9.94 1.44 -0.10
C ARG A 285 -8.45 1.71 -0.17
N TYR A 286 -7.73 1.14 0.79
CA TYR A 286 -6.28 1.15 0.84
C TYR A 286 -5.77 -0.28 0.98
N VAL A 287 -4.95 -0.73 0.02
CA VAL A 287 -4.45 -2.13 -0.04
C VAL A 287 -5.58 -3.18 0.06
N ASN A 288 -6.70 -2.94 -0.63
CA ASN A 288 -7.91 -3.77 -0.61
C ASN A 288 -8.72 -3.80 0.71
N GLU A 289 -8.23 -3.14 1.76
CA GLU A 289 -8.98 -2.96 3.00
C GLU A 289 -9.80 -1.66 2.95
N PRO A 290 -11.01 -1.66 3.51
CA PRO A 290 -11.78 -0.43 3.66
C PRO A 290 -11.09 0.51 4.66
N VAL A 291 -11.06 1.79 4.35
CA VAL A 291 -10.64 2.84 5.28
C VAL A 291 -11.87 3.37 5.98
N GLY A 292 -11.80 3.54 7.30
CA GLY A 292 -12.88 4.14 8.08
C GLY A 292 -13.19 5.58 7.62
N ASP A 293 -14.38 6.05 7.92
CA ASP A 293 -14.82 7.40 7.59
C ASP A 293 -15.25 8.17 8.84
N VAL A 294 -14.99 9.48 8.87
CA VAL A 294 -15.33 10.36 10.00
C VAL A 294 -16.83 10.54 10.17
N ASP A 295 -17.58 10.56 9.06
CA ASP A 295 -19.05 10.59 9.04
C ASP A 295 -19.62 9.61 8.00
N PRO A 296 -19.73 8.31 8.32
CA PRO A 296 -20.21 7.32 7.37
C PRO A 296 -21.65 7.56 6.86
N ALA A 297 -22.40 8.49 7.47
CA ALA A 297 -23.79 8.74 7.09
C ALA A 297 -23.89 9.51 5.76
N ASP A 298 -22.91 10.35 5.41
CA ASP A 298 -22.89 11.12 4.17
C ASP A 298 -22.18 10.38 3.02
N ASN A 299 -21.69 9.17 3.27
CA ASN A 299 -21.16 8.27 2.25
C ASN A 299 -22.24 7.58 1.41
N THR A 300 -23.51 7.81 1.70
CA THR A 300 -24.63 7.18 0.99
C THR A 300 -25.59 8.22 0.46
N THR A 301 -25.90 8.14 -0.84
CA THR A 301 -26.98 8.90 -1.47
C THR A 301 -28.12 7.97 -1.86
N THR A 302 -29.36 8.46 -1.75
CA THR A 302 -30.57 7.74 -2.16
C THR A 302 -31.25 8.49 -3.29
N PHE A 303 -31.88 7.78 -4.22
CA PHE A 303 -32.51 8.34 -5.40
C PHE A 303 -33.68 7.49 -5.88
N SER A 304 -34.59 8.09 -6.66
CA SER A 304 -35.67 7.39 -7.33
C SER A 304 -35.28 7.01 -8.75
N VAL A 305 -35.72 5.85 -9.20
CA VAL A 305 -35.54 5.36 -10.58
C VAL A 305 -36.90 5.27 -11.24
N GLY A 306 -37.07 5.95 -12.37
CA GLY A 306 -38.26 5.89 -13.20
C GLY A 306 -37.92 5.44 -14.62
N ALA A 307 -38.93 4.97 -15.37
CA ALA A 307 -38.85 4.64 -16.78
C ALA A 307 -39.81 5.53 -17.57
N ALA A 308 -39.29 6.23 -18.59
CA ALA A 308 -40.11 6.96 -19.54
C ALA A 308 -40.96 6.00 -20.40
N GLY A 309 -42.17 6.41 -20.70
CA GLY A 309 -43.11 5.67 -21.56
C GLY A 309 -42.74 5.75 -23.05
#